data_fdd76815c958eeed462e36aee8cc59b9
#
_entry.id   fdd76815c958eeed462e36aee8cc59b9
#
_cell.length_a   1.000
_cell.length_b   1.000
_cell.length_c   1.000
_cell.angle_alpha   90.00
_cell.angle_beta   90.00
_cell.angle_gamma   90.00
#
_symmetry.space_group_name_H-M   'P 1'
#
loop_
_entity.id
_entity.type
_entity.pdbx_description
1 polymer ?
#
loop_
_entity_poly.entity_id
_entity_poly.type
_entity_poly.pdbx_seq_one_letter_code
_entity_poly.pdbx_strand_id
1 'polypeptide(L)'
;MEKNAKIYVAGHHGLVGSAIWKNLQDKGYTNLIGRTHQELDLLDGVAVRRFFDEEQPEYVFLAAAFVGGIMANSIYRADFIYKNLQIQQNVIGESFRHNVRKLLFLGSTCIYPRDAEQPMKEEVLLTSPLEYTNEPYAIAKIAGLKMCESFNLQYGTN
;
A
#
# COMPACT_ATOMS: atom_id res chain seq x y z
N MET A 1 -11.87 7.96 13.27
CA MET A 1 -11.34 6.77 13.98
C MET A 1 -11.41 7.01 15.48
N GLU A 2 -11.90 6.05 16.24
CA GLU A 2 -11.84 6.08 17.71
C GLU A 2 -10.39 5.94 18.19
N LYS A 3 -10.06 6.55 19.34
CA LYS A 3 -8.65 6.59 19.81
C LYS A 3 -8.10 5.22 20.21
N ASN A 4 -8.95 4.30 20.57
CA ASN A 4 -8.64 2.91 20.92
C ASN A 4 -8.84 1.92 19.76
N ALA A 5 -9.25 2.39 18.58
CA ALA A 5 -9.42 1.54 17.41
C ALA A 5 -8.09 0.85 17.05
N LYS A 6 -8.17 -0.41 16.65
CA LYS A 6 -7.00 -1.20 16.28
C LYS A 6 -6.54 -0.82 14.88
N ILE A 7 -5.34 -0.23 14.77
CA ILE A 7 -4.79 0.34 13.55
C ILE A 7 -3.52 -0.41 13.17
N TYR A 8 -3.53 -1.07 12.02
CA TYR A 8 -2.33 -1.69 11.46
C TYR A 8 -1.60 -0.74 10.50
N VAL A 9 -0.31 -0.53 10.74
CA VAL A 9 0.56 0.23 9.86
C VAL A 9 1.58 -0.72 9.24
N ALA A 10 1.27 -1.25 8.07
CA ALA A 10 2.19 -2.09 7.30
C ALA A 10 3.36 -1.25 6.80
N GLY A 11 4.59 -1.62 7.18
CA GLY A 11 5.79 -0.85 6.87
C GLY A 11 6.08 0.30 7.85
N HIS A 12 5.66 0.17 9.10
CA HIS A 12 5.78 1.19 10.18
C HIS A 12 7.24 1.64 10.48
N HIS A 13 8.26 0.90 10.06
CA HIS A 13 9.67 1.28 10.19
C HIS A 13 10.22 2.03 8.95
N GLY A 14 9.47 2.07 7.84
CA GLY A 14 9.85 2.81 6.64
C GLY A 14 9.68 4.33 6.80
N LEU A 15 10.17 5.10 5.81
CA LEU A 15 10.13 6.56 5.84
C LEU A 15 8.70 7.10 6.10
N VAL A 16 7.75 6.69 5.28
CA VAL A 16 6.35 7.17 5.39
C VAL A 16 5.63 6.48 6.55
N GLY A 17 5.82 5.16 6.70
CA GLY A 17 5.16 4.41 7.76
C GLY A 17 5.52 4.88 9.16
N SER A 18 6.78 5.24 9.41
CA SER A 18 7.22 5.78 10.70
C SER A 18 6.64 7.16 11.00
N ALA A 19 6.51 8.01 9.97
CA ALA A 19 5.86 9.31 10.09
C ALA A 19 4.35 9.17 10.40
N ILE A 20 3.66 8.24 9.73
CA ILE A 20 2.27 7.90 10.03
C ILE A 20 2.14 7.40 11.47
N TRP A 21 2.99 6.46 11.87
CA TRP A 21 3.01 5.89 13.22
C TRP A 21 3.15 6.98 14.28
N LYS A 22 4.18 7.82 14.15
CA LYS A 22 4.40 8.94 15.06
C LYS A 22 3.21 9.90 15.10
N ASN A 23 2.66 10.27 13.95
CA ASN A 23 1.49 11.17 13.87
C ASN A 23 0.26 10.58 14.58
N LEU A 24 0.03 9.27 14.45
CA LEU A 24 -1.05 8.58 15.15
C LEU A 24 -0.82 8.62 16.68
N GLN A 25 0.39 8.36 17.15
CA GLN A 25 0.74 8.46 18.58
C GLN A 25 0.53 9.89 19.11
N ASP A 26 1.07 10.89 18.41
CA ASP A 26 0.94 12.31 18.79
C ASP A 26 -0.53 12.75 18.85
N LYS A 27 -1.40 12.14 18.05
CA LYS A 27 -2.84 12.35 18.07
C LYS A 27 -3.59 11.50 19.11
N GLY A 28 -2.90 10.74 19.92
CA GLY A 28 -3.48 9.96 21.02
C GLY A 28 -4.16 8.65 20.61
N TYR A 29 -3.79 8.05 19.47
CA TYR A 29 -4.17 6.68 19.14
C TYR A 29 -3.29 5.70 19.90
N THR A 30 -3.88 4.78 20.64
CA THR A 30 -3.17 3.93 21.59
C THR A 30 -3.04 2.46 21.17
N ASN A 31 -3.84 2.02 20.19
CA ASN A 31 -3.88 0.63 19.77
C ASN A 31 -3.30 0.46 18.36
N LEU A 32 -1.99 0.71 18.26
CA LEU A 32 -1.25 0.62 17.00
C LEU A 32 -0.55 -0.72 16.88
N ILE A 33 -0.65 -1.35 15.71
CA ILE A 33 0.01 -2.61 15.39
C ILE A 33 1.00 -2.38 14.24
N GLY A 34 2.22 -2.86 14.41
CA GLY A 34 3.24 -2.96 13.38
C GLY A 34 3.90 -4.34 13.46
N ARG A 35 4.38 -4.83 12.34
CA ARG A 35 5.22 -6.03 12.23
C ARG A 35 6.40 -5.73 11.34
N THR A 36 7.56 -6.17 11.76
CA THR A 36 8.77 -6.13 10.93
C THR A 36 8.67 -7.19 9.82
N HIS A 37 9.48 -7.09 8.79
CA HIS A 37 9.52 -8.10 7.72
C HIS A 37 9.87 -9.51 8.26
N GLN A 38 10.65 -9.61 9.33
CA GLN A 38 10.99 -10.89 9.96
C GLN A 38 9.81 -11.50 10.73
N GLU A 39 8.93 -10.67 11.30
CA GLU A 39 7.74 -11.10 12.03
C GLU A 39 6.57 -11.41 11.09
N LEU A 40 6.47 -10.67 9.97
CA LEU A 40 5.42 -10.84 8.97
C LEU A 40 5.95 -10.48 7.58
N ASP A 41 6.23 -11.50 6.77
CA ASP A 41 6.51 -11.30 5.34
C ASP A 41 5.19 -11.09 4.58
N LEU A 42 4.99 -9.89 4.04
CA LEU A 42 3.79 -9.56 3.28
C LEU A 42 3.71 -10.27 1.92
N LEU A 43 4.78 -10.93 1.47
CA LEU A 43 4.75 -11.82 0.30
C LEU A 43 4.10 -13.17 0.62
N ASP A 44 4.08 -13.60 1.89
CA ASP A 44 3.43 -14.82 2.33
C ASP A 44 1.94 -14.58 2.63
N GLY A 45 1.08 -14.88 1.65
CA GLY A 45 -0.37 -14.70 1.80
C GLY A 45 -1.00 -15.52 2.92
N VAL A 46 -0.41 -16.68 3.29
CA VAL A 46 -0.90 -17.50 4.41
C VAL A 46 -0.57 -16.82 5.74
N ALA A 47 0.66 -16.31 5.87
CA ALA A 47 1.06 -15.56 7.06
C ALA A 47 0.26 -14.27 7.23
N VAL A 48 0.00 -13.53 6.13
CA VAL A 48 -0.83 -12.31 6.14
C VAL A 48 -2.26 -12.64 6.59
N ARG A 49 -2.88 -13.70 6.02
CA ARG A 49 -4.22 -14.12 6.46
C ARG A 49 -4.26 -14.43 7.94
N ARG A 50 -3.34 -15.26 8.43
CA ARG A 50 -3.27 -15.61 9.86
C ARG A 50 -3.12 -14.38 10.74
N PHE A 51 -2.29 -13.41 10.33
CA PHE A 51 -2.15 -12.14 11.04
C PHE A 51 -3.48 -11.38 11.12
N PHE A 52 -4.23 -11.31 10.02
CA PHE A 52 -5.55 -10.65 10.02
C PHE A 52 -6.58 -11.43 10.84
N ASP A 53 -6.55 -12.77 10.82
CA ASP A 53 -7.41 -13.62 11.66
C ASP A 53 -7.17 -13.38 13.16
N GLU A 54 -5.91 -13.23 13.58
CA GLU A 54 -5.52 -13.04 14.98
C GLU A 54 -5.71 -11.58 15.43
N GLU A 55 -5.29 -10.63 14.65
CA GLU A 55 -5.25 -9.22 15.06
C GLU A 55 -6.54 -8.46 14.78
N GLN A 56 -7.31 -8.82 13.76
CA GLN A 56 -8.57 -8.17 13.39
C GLN A 56 -8.46 -6.63 13.35
N PRO A 57 -7.57 -6.03 12.54
CA PRO A 57 -7.41 -4.59 12.51
C PRO A 57 -8.67 -3.91 11.96
N GLU A 58 -9.06 -2.78 12.58
CA GLU A 58 -10.19 -1.97 12.12
C GLU A 58 -9.80 -0.98 11.01
N TYR A 59 -8.55 -0.53 11.03
CA TYR A 59 -7.97 0.39 10.05
C TYR A 59 -6.61 -0.10 9.60
N VAL A 60 -6.31 0.09 8.32
CA VAL A 60 -5.03 -0.34 7.73
C VAL A 60 -4.39 0.81 6.97
N PHE A 61 -3.12 1.07 7.24
CA PHE A 61 -2.25 1.93 6.43
C PHE A 61 -1.23 1.06 5.71
N LEU A 62 -1.36 0.92 4.40
CA LEU A 62 -0.42 0.13 3.60
C LEU A 62 0.69 1.05 3.08
N ALA A 63 1.72 1.22 3.92
CA ALA A 63 2.94 1.96 3.61
C ALA A 63 4.11 1.05 3.21
N ALA A 64 3.93 -0.27 3.31
CA ALA A 64 4.91 -1.25 2.86
C ALA A 64 4.90 -1.38 1.34
N ALA A 65 6.09 -1.43 0.76
CA ALA A 65 6.31 -1.72 -0.65
C ALA A 65 7.76 -2.18 -0.85
N PHE A 66 8.00 -2.94 -1.91
CA PHE A 66 9.35 -3.21 -2.39
C PHE A 66 9.81 -1.98 -3.19
N VAL A 67 10.77 -1.23 -2.66
CA VAL A 67 11.20 0.07 -3.19
C VAL A 67 12.71 0.10 -3.42
N GLY A 68 13.15 0.99 -4.31
CA GLY A 68 14.57 1.22 -4.60
C GLY A 68 14.76 2.42 -5.52
N GLY A 69 16.01 2.83 -5.70
CA GLY A 69 16.37 3.91 -6.63
C GLY A 69 16.23 3.51 -8.10
N ILE A 70 16.48 4.45 -9.02
CA ILE A 70 16.36 4.29 -10.48
C ILE A 70 17.12 3.08 -10.99
N MET A 71 18.37 2.89 -10.55
CA MET A 71 19.19 1.75 -10.99
C MET A 71 18.57 0.41 -10.58
N ALA A 72 18.09 0.28 -9.35
CA ALA A 72 17.44 -0.94 -8.90
C ALA A 72 16.15 -1.23 -9.69
N ASN A 73 15.33 -0.22 -9.95
CA ASN A 73 14.12 -0.34 -10.78
C ASN A 73 14.44 -0.78 -12.21
N SER A 74 15.52 -0.25 -12.80
CA SER A 74 15.93 -0.60 -14.17
C SER A 74 16.44 -2.04 -14.27
N ILE A 75 17.12 -2.56 -13.23
CA ILE A 75 17.76 -3.88 -13.24
C ILE A 75 16.78 -4.97 -12.77
N TYR A 76 16.08 -4.76 -11.66
CA TYR A 76 15.22 -5.76 -11.00
C TYR A 76 13.74 -5.60 -11.38
N ARG A 77 13.46 -5.32 -12.65
CA ARG A 77 12.12 -5.00 -13.17
C ARG A 77 11.03 -6.01 -12.76
N ALA A 78 11.35 -7.30 -12.90
CA ALA A 78 10.43 -8.38 -12.54
C ALA A 78 10.12 -8.40 -11.02
N ASP A 79 11.13 -8.22 -10.18
CA ASP A 79 10.95 -8.15 -8.73
C ASP A 79 10.08 -6.96 -8.32
N PHE A 80 10.28 -5.80 -8.94
CA PHE A 80 9.50 -4.60 -8.60
C PHE A 80 8.02 -4.75 -8.92
N ILE A 81 7.66 -5.30 -10.06
CA ILE A 81 6.24 -5.54 -10.36
C ILE A 81 5.69 -6.68 -9.54
N TYR A 82 6.36 -7.84 -9.51
CA TYR A 82 5.86 -9.05 -8.87
C TYR A 82 5.66 -8.89 -7.37
N LYS A 83 6.70 -8.45 -6.64
CA LYS A 83 6.65 -8.31 -5.18
C LYS A 83 5.64 -7.25 -4.74
N ASN A 84 5.57 -6.11 -5.44
CA ASN A 84 4.58 -5.09 -5.09
C ASN A 84 3.15 -5.55 -5.36
N LEU A 85 2.88 -6.22 -6.48
CA LEU A 85 1.56 -6.82 -6.74
C LEU A 85 1.18 -7.82 -5.65
N GLN A 86 2.11 -8.68 -5.23
CA GLN A 86 1.86 -9.68 -4.20
C GLN A 86 1.55 -9.04 -2.83
N ILE A 87 2.39 -8.08 -2.38
CA ILE A 87 2.18 -7.37 -1.11
C ILE A 87 0.80 -6.72 -1.08
N GLN A 88 0.47 -5.93 -2.09
CA GLN A 88 -0.79 -5.19 -2.10
C GLN A 88 -2.00 -6.11 -2.29
N GLN A 89 -1.91 -7.16 -3.10
CA GLN A 89 -2.97 -8.16 -3.24
C GLN A 89 -3.26 -8.85 -1.89
N ASN A 90 -2.23 -9.27 -1.16
CA ASN A 90 -2.39 -9.92 0.12
C ASN A 90 -3.05 -8.96 1.15
N VAL A 91 -2.51 -7.75 1.32
CA VAL A 91 -3.02 -6.83 2.35
C VAL A 91 -4.40 -6.27 2.00
N ILE A 92 -4.63 -5.84 0.74
CA ILE A 92 -5.94 -5.33 0.31
C ILE A 92 -7.00 -6.44 0.37
N GLY A 93 -6.66 -7.65 -0.12
CA GLY A 93 -7.58 -8.80 -0.11
C GLY A 93 -7.98 -9.23 1.30
N GLU A 94 -7.02 -9.32 2.24
CA GLU A 94 -7.33 -9.68 3.61
C GLU A 94 -8.04 -8.53 4.36
N SER A 95 -7.74 -7.27 4.05
CA SER A 95 -8.51 -6.13 4.58
C SER A 95 -9.99 -6.20 4.20
N PHE A 96 -10.28 -6.55 2.94
CA PHE A 96 -11.66 -6.77 2.50
C PHE A 96 -12.31 -7.95 3.23
N ARG A 97 -11.64 -9.11 3.27
CA ARG A 97 -12.16 -10.33 3.89
C ARG A 97 -12.49 -10.16 5.36
N HIS A 98 -11.72 -9.35 6.08
CA HIS A 98 -11.87 -9.08 7.51
C HIS A 98 -12.69 -7.81 7.83
N ASN A 99 -13.40 -7.25 6.85
CA ASN A 99 -14.25 -6.08 7.00
C ASN A 99 -13.54 -4.88 7.63
N VAL A 100 -12.29 -4.63 7.23
CA VAL A 100 -11.55 -3.43 7.62
C VAL A 100 -12.38 -2.19 7.26
N ARG A 101 -12.60 -1.31 8.22
CA ARG A 101 -13.47 -0.12 8.05
C ARG A 101 -12.92 0.87 7.05
N LYS A 102 -11.59 1.01 7.01
CA LYS A 102 -10.89 1.84 6.02
C LYS A 102 -9.47 1.37 5.81
N LEU A 103 -9.09 1.25 4.55
CA LEU A 103 -7.71 1.02 4.13
C LEU A 103 -7.19 2.27 3.40
N LEU A 104 -6.01 2.76 3.81
CA LEU A 104 -5.25 3.75 3.07
C LEU A 104 -4.11 3.06 2.31
N PHE A 105 -4.21 3.04 0.99
CA PHE A 105 -3.16 2.59 0.08
C PHE A 105 -2.32 3.79 -0.40
N LEU A 106 -1.01 3.72 -0.25
CA LEU A 106 -0.12 4.78 -0.73
C LEU A 106 0.23 4.55 -2.20
N GLY A 107 -0.20 5.48 -3.05
CA GLY A 107 0.22 5.57 -4.43
C GLY A 107 1.68 6.05 -4.58
N SER A 108 1.99 6.64 -5.71
CA SER A 108 3.29 7.24 -6.00
C SER A 108 3.15 8.25 -7.12
N THR A 109 3.98 9.27 -7.18
CA THR A 109 3.99 10.23 -8.30
C THR A 109 4.44 9.61 -9.63
N CYS A 110 5.17 8.49 -9.59
CA CYS A 110 5.60 7.78 -10.80
C CYS A 110 4.45 7.07 -11.56
N ILE A 111 3.24 7.04 -11.02
CA ILE A 111 2.06 6.48 -11.70
C ILE A 111 1.53 7.37 -12.82
N TYR A 112 1.93 8.64 -12.82
CA TYR A 112 1.53 9.59 -13.85
C TYR A 112 2.39 9.46 -15.10
N PRO A 113 1.87 9.86 -16.28
CA PRO A 113 2.64 9.87 -17.51
C PRO A 113 3.96 10.64 -17.37
N ARG A 114 5.01 10.14 -18.04
CA ARG A 114 6.35 10.78 -18.01
C ARG A 114 6.31 12.25 -18.42
N ASP A 115 5.54 12.56 -19.44
CA ASP A 115 5.47 13.89 -20.05
C ASP A 115 4.18 14.64 -19.61
N ALA A 116 3.63 14.33 -18.43
CA ALA A 116 2.45 15.01 -17.89
C ALA A 116 2.75 16.49 -17.62
N GLU A 117 1.77 17.34 -17.95
CA GLU A 117 1.84 18.78 -17.66
C GLU A 117 1.95 19.06 -16.16
N GLN A 118 2.70 20.09 -15.79
CA GLN A 118 2.87 20.48 -14.38
C GLN A 118 2.06 21.75 -14.07
N PRO A 119 1.34 21.79 -12.92
CA PRO A 119 1.20 20.71 -11.92
C PRO A 119 0.34 19.54 -12.41
N MET A 120 0.78 18.32 -12.12
CA MET A 120 0.06 17.10 -12.53
C MET A 120 -1.32 17.03 -11.87
N LYS A 121 -2.34 16.65 -12.64
CA LYS A 121 -3.69 16.41 -12.16
C LYS A 121 -4.01 14.91 -12.14
N GLU A 122 -4.91 14.48 -11.25
CA GLU A 122 -5.25 13.06 -11.09
C GLU A 122 -5.87 12.44 -12.35
N GLU A 123 -6.62 13.22 -13.13
CA GLU A 123 -7.29 12.77 -14.37
C GLU A 123 -6.32 12.38 -15.50
N VAL A 124 -5.03 12.75 -15.43
CA VAL A 124 -4.05 12.33 -16.44
C VAL A 124 -3.52 10.91 -16.22
N LEU A 125 -3.97 10.23 -15.16
CA LEU A 125 -3.59 8.84 -14.91
C LEU A 125 -3.99 7.96 -16.12
N LEU A 126 -3.04 7.15 -16.63
CA LEU A 126 -3.23 6.23 -17.76
C LEU A 126 -3.51 6.89 -19.11
N THR A 127 -3.24 8.16 -19.29
CA THR A 127 -3.48 8.87 -20.57
C THR A 127 -2.30 8.79 -21.54
N SER A 128 -1.10 8.45 -21.06
CA SER A 128 0.13 8.40 -21.87
C SER A 128 1.18 7.47 -21.23
N PRO A 129 2.27 7.12 -21.93
CA PRO A 129 3.30 6.22 -21.42
C PRO A 129 3.96 6.70 -20.11
N LEU A 130 4.26 5.74 -19.25
CA LEU A 130 4.99 5.95 -18.00
C LEU A 130 6.49 6.14 -18.23
N GLU A 131 7.21 6.58 -17.21
CA GLU A 131 8.68 6.60 -17.23
C GLU A 131 9.22 5.16 -17.26
N TYR A 132 9.95 4.81 -18.32
CA TYR A 132 10.37 3.44 -18.61
C TYR A 132 11.20 2.80 -17.50
N THR A 133 12.06 3.56 -16.83
CA THR A 133 12.99 3.01 -15.83
C THR A 133 12.28 2.47 -14.60
N ASN A 134 11.15 3.06 -14.22
CA ASN A 134 10.35 2.63 -13.05
C ASN A 134 8.94 2.12 -13.42
N GLU A 135 8.66 1.92 -14.70
CA GLU A 135 7.36 1.46 -15.19
C GLU A 135 6.81 0.22 -14.45
N PRO A 136 7.60 -0.84 -14.17
CA PRO A 136 7.08 -2.01 -13.46
C PRO A 136 6.54 -1.69 -12.06
N TYR A 137 7.24 -0.82 -11.32
CA TYR A 137 6.77 -0.33 -10.03
C TYR A 137 5.51 0.54 -10.18
N ALA A 138 5.52 1.46 -11.14
CA ALA A 138 4.38 2.33 -11.42
C ALA A 138 3.12 1.53 -11.77
N ILE A 139 3.24 0.53 -12.66
CA ILE A 139 2.13 -0.37 -13.01
C ILE A 139 1.61 -1.12 -11.79
N ALA A 140 2.49 -1.64 -10.93
CA ALA A 140 2.06 -2.28 -9.70
C ALA A 140 1.26 -1.32 -8.80
N LYS A 141 1.71 -0.08 -8.66
CA LYS A 141 1.00 0.95 -7.88
C LYS A 141 -0.35 1.33 -8.51
N ILE A 142 -0.42 1.47 -9.82
CA ILE A 142 -1.70 1.69 -10.54
C ILE A 142 -2.65 0.53 -10.31
N ALA A 143 -2.17 -0.72 -10.40
CA ALA A 143 -2.98 -1.90 -10.16
C ALA A 143 -3.56 -1.91 -8.73
N GLY A 144 -2.77 -1.52 -7.70
CA GLY A 144 -3.26 -1.41 -6.32
C GLY A 144 -4.33 -0.33 -6.15
N LEU A 145 -4.15 0.84 -6.77
CA LEU A 145 -5.18 1.90 -6.80
C LEU A 145 -6.48 1.40 -7.44
N LYS A 146 -6.37 0.76 -8.62
CA LYS A 146 -7.53 0.22 -9.34
C LYS A 146 -8.19 -0.94 -8.60
N MET A 147 -7.42 -1.72 -7.84
CA MET A 147 -7.96 -2.75 -6.96
C MET A 147 -8.82 -2.12 -5.85
N CYS A 148 -8.32 -1.10 -5.13
CA CYS A 148 -9.09 -0.39 -4.12
C CYS A 148 -10.36 0.24 -4.71
N GLU A 149 -10.25 0.95 -5.85
CA GLU A 149 -11.38 1.53 -6.56
C GLU A 149 -12.44 0.46 -6.92
N SER A 150 -12.00 -0.69 -7.44
CA SER A 150 -12.90 -1.78 -7.82
C SER A 150 -13.64 -2.38 -6.63
N PHE A 151 -12.95 -2.59 -5.50
CA PHE A 151 -13.59 -3.03 -4.27
C PHE A 151 -14.61 -2.01 -3.75
N ASN A 152 -14.27 -0.73 -3.80
CA ASN A 152 -15.19 0.33 -3.37
C ASN A 152 -16.45 0.38 -4.25
N LEU A 153 -16.30 0.30 -5.58
CA LEU A 153 -17.42 0.33 -6.51
C LEU A 153 -18.30 -0.92 -6.43
N GLN A 154 -17.70 -2.10 -6.31
CA GLN A 154 -18.42 -3.38 -6.32
C GLN A 154 -19.07 -3.72 -4.98
N TYR A 155 -18.38 -3.44 -3.88
CA TYR A 155 -18.78 -3.90 -2.54
C TYR A 155 -19.10 -2.77 -1.56
N GLY A 156 -18.95 -1.51 -1.95
CA GLY A 156 -19.19 -0.36 -1.09
C GLY A 156 -18.17 -0.24 0.05
N THR A 157 -16.94 -0.71 -0.14
CA THR A 157 -15.85 -0.56 0.84
C THR A 157 -15.28 0.86 0.87
N ASN A 158 -14.35 1.15 1.79
CA ASN A 158 -13.81 2.50 1.97
C ASN A 158 -12.30 2.50 2.26
#